data_09da6be65bf7f4eb46bc18441f865f95
#
_entry.id   09da6be65bf7f4eb46bc18441f865f95
#
_cell.length_a   1.000
_cell.length_b   1.000
_cell.length_c   1.000
_cell.angle_alpha   90.00
_cell.angle_beta   90.00
_cell.angle_gamma   90.00
#
_symmetry.space_group_name_H-M   'P 1'
#
loop_
_entity.id
_entity.type
_entity.pdbx_description
1 polymer ?
#
loop_
_entity_poly.entity_id
_entity_poly.type
_entity_poly.pdbx_seq_one_letter_code
_entity_poly.pdbx_strand_id
1 'polypeptide(L)'
;MALDLTKYGITGSTVIAHNPSYEKLFEEETKAGLEGYEVGQVTELGAVNVMTGIFTGRSPKDKYIVDDAQSHDKVWWTTEGYKNDNHPMSEDVWAQVKALAVKELCNKNLYVVDAFCGANKATRLAVRFIVEVAWQAHFVTNMFIKPTEEELANFEPNFVIYNASKAKVENYKELGLNSETCVAFNTTSREQVIINTWYGGEMKKGMFSMQNYYLPLKGIASMHCSANCDMNGENTAIFFGLSGTGKTTLSTDPKRRLIGDDEHGWDDEGVFNLEGGCYAKVINLSKENEPDIYGAIKRNALLENVTVDAAGKIDFADKKVTENTRVSYPINHIKNIQPGSSAPAAKNVIFLSADAFGVLPPVSILTPAQTQYYFLSGFTAKLAGTERGITEPTPTFSACFGQAFLELHPTKYAEELVKKMEKSGAKAYLVNTGWNGTGKRISIPDTRGIIDAILDGSILKAETKKIPMFDFEVPTALPNVNPAILDPRDTYADASQWEEKAKDLAARFIKNFAKYTTNEAGKALVAAGPQL
;
A
#
# COMPACT_ATOMS: atom_id res chain seq x y z
N MET A 1 -8.72 35.61 1.29
CA MET A 1 -7.89 36.00 0.10
C MET A 1 -7.85 34.83 -0.87
N ALA A 2 -7.91 35.07 -2.17
CA ALA A 2 -7.70 34.02 -3.15
C ALA A 2 -6.27 33.46 -2.99
N LEU A 3 -6.11 32.13 -3.11
CA LEU A 3 -4.81 31.48 -3.00
C LEU A 3 -3.92 31.91 -4.17
N ASP A 4 -2.74 32.42 -3.87
CA ASP A 4 -1.76 32.85 -4.87
C ASP A 4 -0.86 31.66 -5.25
N LEU A 5 -0.89 31.27 -6.54
CA LEU A 5 -0.07 30.19 -7.10
C LEU A 5 1.16 30.70 -7.86
N THR A 6 1.37 32.02 -7.94
CA THR A 6 2.50 32.60 -8.71
C THR A 6 3.85 32.17 -8.16
N LYS A 7 3.96 31.94 -6.84
CA LYS A 7 5.19 31.39 -6.24
C LYS A 7 5.58 29.99 -6.75
N TYR A 8 4.62 29.27 -7.37
CA TYR A 8 4.85 27.98 -8.01
C TYR A 8 5.05 28.10 -9.52
N GLY A 9 5.12 29.31 -10.05
CA GLY A 9 5.21 29.59 -11.48
C GLY A 9 3.89 29.51 -12.24
N ILE A 10 2.76 29.27 -11.56
CA ILE A 10 1.45 29.11 -12.17
C ILE A 10 0.78 30.49 -12.23
N THR A 11 0.52 30.97 -13.46
CA THR A 11 -0.03 32.29 -13.74
C THR A 11 -1.28 32.22 -14.60
N GLY A 12 -2.15 33.23 -14.51
CA GLY A 12 -3.38 33.33 -15.30
C GLY A 12 -4.46 32.30 -14.96
N SER A 13 -4.26 31.49 -13.93
CA SER A 13 -5.18 30.45 -13.52
C SER A 13 -6.14 30.96 -12.43
N THR A 14 -7.36 30.40 -12.45
CA THR A 14 -8.38 30.64 -11.44
C THR A 14 -8.46 29.42 -10.50
N VAL A 15 -8.26 29.63 -9.21
CA VAL A 15 -8.53 28.61 -8.21
C VAL A 15 -10.03 28.56 -7.95
N ILE A 16 -10.72 27.57 -8.51
CA ILE A 16 -12.17 27.38 -8.35
C ILE A 16 -12.51 27.07 -6.90
N ALA A 17 -11.69 26.23 -6.25
CA ALA A 17 -11.84 25.88 -4.86
C ALA A 17 -10.50 25.57 -4.20
N HIS A 18 -10.32 26.04 -2.97
CA HIS A 18 -9.24 25.70 -2.07
C HIS A 18 -9.83 24.92 -0.89
N ASN A 19 -9.42 23.70 -0.70
CA ASN A 19 -10.00 22.73 0.24
C ASN A 19 -11.53 22.65 0.13
N PRO A 20 -12.05 22.25 -1.07
CA PRO A 20 -13.47 22.23 -1.32
C PRO A 20 -14.21 21.29 -0.37
N SER A 21 -15.44 21.65 0.00
CA SER A 21 -16.36 20.73 0.68
C SER A 21 -16.76 19.57 -0.25
N TYR A 22 -17.27 18.49 0.33
CA TYR A 22 -17.80 17.38 -0.48
C TYR A 22 -18.97 17.77 -1.38
N GLU A 23 -19.79 18.73 -0.93
CA GLU A 23 -20.88 19.28 -1.73
C GLU A 23 -20.34 20.02 -2.96
N LYS A 24 -19.29 20.84 -2.77
CA LYS A 24 -18.64 21.55 -3.87
C LYS A 24 -17.95 20.60 -4.83
N LEU A 25 -17.26 19.57 -4.34
CA LEU A 25 -16.64 18.54 -5.17
C LEU A 25 -17.69 17.81 -6.01
N PHE A 26 -18.78 17.38 -5.40
CA PHE A 26 -19.87 16.72 -6.10
C PHE A 26 -20.49 17.61 -7.19
N GLU A 27 -20.73 18.89 -6.89
CA GLU A 27 -21.21 19.86 -7.88
C GLU A 27 -20.26 19.98 -9.07
N GLU A 28 -18.96 20.12 -8.80
CA GLU A 28 -17.94 20.35 -9.83
C GLU A 28 -17.68 19.10 -10.69
N GLU A 29 -17.70 17.90 -10.11
CA GLU A 29 -17.40 16.65 -10.85
C GLU A 29 -18.62 16.05 -11.56
N THR A 30 -19.84 16.56 -11.29
CA THR A 30 -21.09 16.07 -11.92
C THR A 30 -21.83 17.15 -12.71
N LYS A 31 -21.30 18.39 -12.79
CA LYS A 31 -21.95 19.49 -13.51
C LYS A 31 -22.08 19.20 -15.00
N ALA A 32 -23.10 19.82 -15.62
CA ALA A 32 -23.29 19.75 -17.07
C ALA A 32 -22.12 20.40 -17.82
N GLY A 33 -21.81 19.88 -19.01
CA GLY A 33 -20.77 20.42 -19.88
C GLY A 33 -19.36 19.88 -19.61
N LEU A 34 -19.19 18.95 -18.67
CA LEU A 34 -17.96 18.17 -18.56
C LEU A 34 -17.86 17.15 -19.70
N GLU A 35 -16.64 16.89 -20.17
CA GLU A 35 -16.38 15.99 -21.28
C GLU A 35 -15.29 14.96 -20.91
N GLY A 36 -15.31 13.80 -21.59
CA GLY A 36 -14.29 12.76 -21.45
C GLY A 36 -14.16 12.25 -20.02
N TYR A 37 -12.92 12.17 -19.54
CA TYR A 37 -12.61 11.63 -18.22
C TYR A 37 -12.82 12.62 -17.05
N GLU A 38 -13.31 13.82 -17.32
CA GLU A 38 -13.71 14.75 -16.25
C GLU A 38 -15.11 14.43 -15.69
N VAL A 39 -15.90 13.67 -16.44
CA VAL A 39 -17.31 13.37 -16.10
C VAL A 39 -17.40 12.41 -14.93
N GLY A 40 -18.02 12.86 -13.85
CA GLY A 40 -18.46 12.01 -12.74
C GLY A 40 -19.90 11.55 -12.95
N GLN A 41 -20.14 10.24 -12.86
CA GLN A 41 -21.46 9.64 -12.94
C GLN A 41 -21.98 9.29 -11.55
N VAL A 42 -23.14 9.81 -11.18
CA VAL A 42 -23.77 9.47 -9.90
C VAL A 42 -24.34 8.06 -9.95
N THR A 43 -24.05 7.26 -8.91
CA THR A 43 -24.51 5.88 -8.81
C THR A 43 -25.74 5.72 -7.90
N GLU A 44 -26.42 4.57 -7.99
CA GLU A 44 -27.55 4.21 -7.13
C GLU A 44 -27.22 4.22 -5.63
N LEU A 45 -25.93 4.04 -5.26
CA LEU A 45 -25.45 4.10 -3.87
C LEU A 45 -25.09 5.52 -3.42
N GLY A 46 -25.20 6.52 -4.30
CA GLY A 46 -24.88 7.91 -4.01
C GLY A 46 -23.40 8.29 -4.16
N ALA A 47 -22.52 7.31 -4.39
CA ALA A 47 -21.13 7.55 -4.76
C ALA A 47 -21.03 8.04 -6.21
N VAL A 48 -19.98 8.78 -6.54
CA VAL A 48 -19.66 9.18 -7.91
C VAL A 48 -18.67 8.17 -8.50
N ASN A 49 -18.89 7.76 -9.76
CA ASN A 49 -17.95 6.94 -10.51
C ASN A 49 -17.27 7.77 -11.59
N VAL A 50 -15.97 7.60 -11.74
CA VAL A 50 -15.15 8.28 -12.76
C VAL A 50 -14.31 7.28 -13.54
N MET A 51 -13.88 7.69 -14.73
CA MET A 51 -12.96 6.92 -15.56
C MET A 51 -11.56 7.57 -15.55
N THR A 52 -10.52 6.77 -15.35
CA THR A 52 -9.15 7.26 -15.24
C THR A 52 -8.36 7.21 -16.55
N GLY A 53 -9.03 6.99 -17.66
CA GLY A 53 -8.43 6.96 -19.00
C GLY A 53 -7.70 5.66 -19.30
N ILE A 54 -6.63 5.76 -20.05
CA ILE A 54 -5.83 4.61 -20.47
C ILE A 54 -5.07 3.96 -19.30
N PHE A 55 -4.81 4.70 -18.24
CA PHE A 55 -4.16 4.20 -17.03
C PHE A 55 -5.21 3.88 -15.97
N THR A 56 -5.49 2.60 -15.78
CA THR A 56 -6.37 2.10 -14.72
C THR A 56 -5.60 1.60 -13.50
N GLY A 57 -4.32 1.92 -13.41
CA GLY A 57 -3.38 1.63 -12.37
C GLY A 57 -2.16 2.54 -12.47
N ARG A 58 -1.24 2.42 -11.52
CA ARG A 58 0.03 3.15 -11.55
C ARG A 58 0.88 2.73 -12.76
N SER A 59 1.80 3.61 -13.15
CA SER A 59 2.78 3.35 -14.20
C SER A 59 4.21 3.29 -13.61
N PRO A 60 4.63 2.14 -13.05
CA PRO A 60 5.94 1.99 -12.42
C PRO A 60 7.11 2.26 -13.37
N LYS A 61 6.93 1.96 -14.66
CA LYS A 61 7.93 2.20 -15.70
C LYS A 61 8.22 3.68 -15.95
N ASP A 62 7.27 4.54 -15.61
CA ASP A 62 7.33 5.99 -15.82
C ASP A 62 7.57 6.75 -14.50
N LYS A 63 7.98 6.03 -13.44
CA LYS A 63 8.39 6.60 -12.16
C LYS A 63 9.87 6.99 -12.22
N TYR A 64 10.16 8.23 -11.82
CA TYR A 64 11.52 8.77 -11.78
C TYR A 64 11.78 9.50 -10.47
N ILE A 65 13.04 9.46 -10.02
CA ILE A 65 13.51 10.19 -8.85
C ILE A 65 14.71 11.03 -9.30
N VAL A 66 14.75 12.30 -8.91
CA VAL A 66 15.87 13.17 -9.23
C VAL A 66 17.13 12.65 -8.55
N ASP A 67 18.15 12.43 -9.35
CA ASP A 67 19.48 12.03 -8.90
C ASP A 67 20.34 13.28 -8.70
N ASP A 68 20.38 13.76 -7.47
CA ASP A 68 21.13 14.93 -7.03
C ASP A 68 22.11 14.58 -5.89
N ALA A 69 22.89 15.55 -5.44
CA ALA A 69 23.88 15.33 -4.39
C ALA A 69 23.30 14.82 -3.06
N GLN A 70 22.00 15.02 -2.78
CA GLN A 70 21.36 14.55 -1.56
C GLN A 70 20.76 13.15 -1.70
N SER A 71 20.22 12.82 -2.88
CA SER A 71 19.54 11.57 -3.16
C SER A 71 20.47 10.46 -3.66
N HIS A 72 21.58 10.82 -4.33
CA HIS A 72 22.47 9.90 -5.04
C HIS A 72 22.88 8.68 -4.21
N ASP A 73 23.42 8.90 -3.02
CA ASP A 73 23.92 7.84 -2.14
C ASP A 73 22.84 7.19 -1.25
N LYS A 74 21.60 7.66 -1.30
CA LYS A 74 20.52 7.19 -0.44
C LYS A 74 19.52 6.32 -1.17
N VAL A 75 19.15 6.69 -2.40
CA VAL A 75 18.13 5.98 -3.16
C VAL A 75 18.67 4.64 -3.64
N TRP A 76 17.84 3.63 -3.52
CA TRP A 76 18.11 2.31 -4.06
C TRP A 76 17.76 2.26 -5.55
N TRP A 77 18.69 2.70 -6.36
CA TRP A 77 18.52 2.84 -7.81
C TRP A 77 18.34 1.53 -8.53
N THR A 78 17.55 1.55 -9.61
CA THR A 78 17.52 0.43 -10.57
C THR A 78 18.88 0.32 -11.28
N THR A 79 19.37 -0.91 -11.43
CA THR A 79 20.64 -1.22 -12.10
C THR A 79 20.46 -2.37 -13.07
N GLU A 80 21.47 -2.67 -13.87
CA GLU A 80 21.44 -3.87 -14.73
C GLU A 80 21.35 -5.16 -13.91
N GLY A 81 22.03 -5.23 -12.77
CA GLY A 81 22.04 -6.38 -11.87
C GLY A 81 20.81 -6.52 -10.98
N TYR A 82 20.08 -5.43 -10.77
CA TYR A 82 18.87 -5.42 -9.97
C TYR A 82 17.85 -4.41 -10.50
N LYS A 83 16.70 -4.91 -10.93
CA LYS A 83 15.62 -4.07 -11.47
C LYS A 83 14.62 -3.71 -10.38
N ASN A 84 14.35 -2.41 -10.26
CA ASN A 84 13.28 -1.85 -9.44
C ASN A 84 12.66 -0.63 -10.16
N ASP A 85 11.73 0.07 -9.53
CA ASP A 85 11.01 1.19 -10.14
C ASP A 85 11.66 2.56 -9.85
N ASN A 86 12.86 2.61 -9.23
CA ASN A 86 13.56 3.84 -8.92
C ASN A 86 14.48 4.23 -10.07
N HIS A 87 13.90 4.83 -11.13
CA HIS A 87 14.66 5.29 -12.28
C HIS A 87 15.28 6.66 -12.00
N PRO A 88 16.60 6.83 -12.22
CA PRO A 88 17.22 8.13 -12.01
C PRO A 88 16.78 9.14 -13.07
N MET A 89 16.63 10.40 -12.66
CA MET A 89 16.37 11.55 -13.51
C MET A 89 17.36 12.66 -13.20
N SER A 90 17.99 13.23 -14.22
CA SER A 90 18.89 14.38 -14.00
C SER A 90 18.12 15.64 -13.59
N GLU A 91 18.80 16.57 -12.92
CA GLU A 91 18.21 17.86 -12.54
C GLU A 91 17.74 18.67 -13.77
N ASP A 92 18.44 18.57 -14.91
CA ASP A 92 18.05 19.25 -16.15
C ASP A 92 16.76 18.68 -16.74
N VAL A 93 16.58 17.36 -16.74
CA VAL A 93 15.34 16.73 -17.19
C VAL A 93 14.20 17.04 -16.23
N TRP A 94 14.46 17.02 -14.91
CA TRP A 94 13.49 17.45 -13.90
C TRP A 94 12.99 18.88 -14.16
N ALA A 95 13.91 19.82 -14.40
CA ALA A 95 13.54 21.20 -14.67
C ALA A 95 12.60 21.32 -15.89
N GLN A 96 12.85 20.52 -16.94
CA GLN A 96 12.02 20.52 -18.16
C GLN A 96 10.63 19.91 -17.92
N VAL A 97 10.53 18.75 -17.27
CA VAL A 97 9.22 18.13 -16.99
C VAL A 97 8.41 18.95 -15.98
N LYS A 98 9.05 19.58 -15.00
CA LYS A 98 8.39 20.52 -14.09
C LYS A 98 7.86 21.75 -14.82
N ALA A 99 8.67 22.35 -15.71
CA ALA A 99 8.23 23.48 -16.53
C ALA A 99 7.04 23.13 -17.42
N LEU A 100 7.01 21.92 -18.00
CA LEU A 100 5.87 21.42 -18.77
C LEU A 100 4.61 21.30 -17.91
N ALA A 101 4.70 20.71 -16.73
CA ALA A 101 3.56 20.60 -15.82
C ALA A 101 3.04 21.97 -15.36
N VAL A 102 3.93 22.87 -15.00
CA VAL A 102 3.57 24.26 -14.62
C VAL A 102 2.89 25.00 -15.78
N LYS A 103 3.43 24.87 -17.01
CA LYS A 103 2.82 25.45 -18.20
C LYS A 103 1.41 24.91 -18.45
N GLU A 104 1.21 23.62 -18.28
CA GLU A 104 -0.12 22.98 -18.41
C GLU A 104 -1.12 23.56 -17.42
N LEU A 105 -0.69 23.83 -16.20
CA LEU A 105 -1.55 24.35 -15.12
C LEU A 105 -1.79 25.87 -15.20
N CYS A 106 -1.11 26.60 -16.09
CA CYS A 106 -1.35 28.03 -16.34
C CYS A 106 -2.62 28.26 -17.15
N ASN A 107 -3.27 29.42 -16.94
CA ASN A 107 -4.45 29.89 -17.68
C ASN A 107 -5.63 28.91 -17.66
N LYS A 108 -5.85 28.23 -16.55
CA LYS A 108 -6.88 27.22 -16.35
C LYS A 108 -7.67 27.43 -15.05
N ASN A 109 -8.78 26.72 -14.95
CA ASN A 109 -9.46 26.48 -13.69
C ASN A 109 -8.77 25.35 -12.93
N LEU A 110 -8.41 25.59 -11.69
CA LEU A 110 -7.68 24.65 -10.83
C LEU A 110 -8.42 24.42 -9.51
N TYR A 111 -8.17 23.24 -8.94
CA TYR A 111 -8.56 22.88 -7.59
C TYR A 111 -7.28 22.71 -6.78
N VAL A 112 -7.28 23.22 -5.55
CA VAL A 112 -6.14 23.06 -4.63
C VAL A 112 -6.63 22.42 -3.34
N VAL A 113 -5.95 21.35 -2.94
CA VAL A 113 -6.20 20.70 -1.66
C VAL A 113 -4.92 20.72 -0.84
N ASP A 114 -5.04 21.26 0.36
CA ASP A 114 -4.01 21.22 1.40
C ASP A 114 -4.38 20.14 2.40
N ALA A 115 -3.51 19.17 2.61
CA ALA A 115 -3.77 18.03 3.49
C ALA A 115 -2.47 17.48 4.09
N PHE A 116 -2.61 16.58 5.06
CA PHE A 116 -1.46 15.94 5.69
C PHE A 116 -1.33 14.48 5.25
N CYS A 117 -0.09 14.05 5.02
CA CYS A 117 0.29 12.65 4.91
C CYS A 117 1.00 12.23 6.21
N GLY A 118 0.24 11.57 7.08
CA GLY A 118 0.68 11.11 8.40
C GLY A 118 -0.13 11.73 9.56
N ALA A 119 -0.60 10.87 10.46
CA ALA A 119 -1.34 11.31 11.66
C ALA A 119 -0.42 11.89 12.76
N ASN A 120 0.88 11.53 12.75
CA ASN A 120 1.84 12.10 13.69
C ASN A 120 2.24 13.52 13.26
N LYS A 121 1.89 14.52 14.08
CA LYS A 121 2.15 15.93 13.80
C LYS A 121 3.64 16.27 13.63
N ALA A 122 4.53 15.57 14.32
CA ALA A 122 5.96 15.82 14.28
C ALA A 122 6.64 15.40 12.96
N THR A 123 6.05 14.44 12.23
CA THR A 123 6.68 13.81 11.06
C THR A 123 5.83 13.82 9.80
N ARG A 124 4.58 14.32 9.88
CA ARG A 124 3.68 14.40 8.74
C ARG A 124 4.21 15.32 7.63
N LEU A 125 3.90 15.00 6.39
CA LEU A 125 4.09 15.94 5.29
C LEU A 125 2.84 16.84 5.19
N ALA A 126 3.07 18.14 5.09
CA ALA A 126 2.05 19.13 4.74
C ALA A 126 2.07 19.26 3.22
N VAL A 127 1.08 18.67 2.55
CA VAL A 127 1.07 18.50 1.10
C VAL A 127 0.07 19.45 0.45
N ARG A 128 0.52 20.19 -0.55
CA ARG A 128 -0.35 20.97 -1.45
C ARG A 128 -0.53 20.24 -2.76
N PHE A 129 -1.75 19.84 -3.05
CA PHE A 129 -2.14 19.22 -4.31
C PHE A 129 -2.71 20.29 -5.22
N ILE A 130 -2.09 20.50 -6.40
CA ILE A 130 -2.56 21.39 -7.43
C ILE A 130 -3.04 20.54 -8.60
N VAL A 131 -4.33 20.50 -8.83
CA VAL A 131 -4.96 19.61 -9.83
C VAL A 131 -5.91 20.38 -10.75
N GLU A 132 -6.05 19.92 -11.99
CA GLU A 132 -6.92 20.52 -12.99
C GLU A 132 -8.27 19.81 -13.15
N VAL A 133 -8.49 18.71 -12.41
CA VAL A 133 -9.69 17.86 -12.48
C VAL A 133 -10.37 17.76 -11.12
N ALA A 134 -11.67 18.06 -11.07
CA ALA A 134 -12.42 18.11 -9.81
C ALA A 134 -12.39 16.81 -9.02
N TRP A 135 -12.62 15.66 -9.68
CA TRP A 135 -12.62 14.38 -8.99
C TRP A 135 -11.22 13.93 -8.50
N GLN A 136 -10.14 14.47 -9.06
CA GLN A 136 -8.80 14.27 -8.48
C GLN A 136 -8.65 15.00 -7.14
N ALA A 137 -9.25 16.19 -7.02
CA ALA A 137 -9.36 16.88 -5.73
C ALA A 137 -10.23 16.08 -4.74
N HIS A 138 -11.31 15.45 -5.21
CA HIS A 138 -12.14 14.55 -4.39
C HIS A 138 -11.33 13.35 -3.91
N PHE A 139 -10.58 12.70 -4.79
CA PHE A 139 -9.72 11.56 -4.45
C PHE A 139 -8.74 11.90 -3.31
N VAL A 140 -7.99 13.00 -3.43
CA VAL A 140 -7.02 13.38 -2.38
C VAL A 140 -7.71 13.85 -1.10
N THR A 141 -8.89 14.44 -1.21
CA THR A 141 -9.73 14.79 -0.04
C THR A 141 -10.16 13.55 0.75
N ASN A 142 -10.44 12.43 0.04
CA ASN A 142 -10.73 11.14 0.69
C ASN A 142 -9.48 10.51 1.30
N MET A 143 -8.34 10.59 0.60
CA MET A 143 -7.17 9.77 0.93
C MET A 143 -6.21 10.39 1.94
N PHE A 144 -6.22 11.72 2.11
CA PHE A 144 -5.29 12.42 3.00
C PHE A 144 -5.98 13.02 4.21
N ILE A 145 -5.23 13.26 5.26
CA ILE A 145 -5.76 13.79 6.53
C ILE A 145 -6.08 15.27 6.35
N LYS A 146 -7.33 15.61 6.61
CA LYS A 146 -7.81 17.00 6.50
C LYS A 146 -7.25 17.86 7.64
N PRO A 147 -6.72 19.06 7.34
CA PRO A 147 -6.40 20.03 8.35
C PRO A 147 -7.66 20.50 9.08
N THR A 148 -7.51 20.86 10.36
CA THR A 148 -8.52 21.66 11.05
C THR A 148 -8.59 23.08 10.46
N GLU A 149 -9.62 23.86 10.79
CA GLU A 149 -9.73 25.24 10.31
C GLU A 149 -8.53 26.09 10.76
N GLU A 150 -8.05 25.89 11.99
CA GLU A 150 -6.86 26.57 12.51
C GLU A 150 -5.58 26.16 11.76
N GLU A 151 -5.40 24.86 11.52
CA GLU A 151 -4.25 24.34 10.75
C GLU A 151 -4.30 24.83 9.30
N LEU A 152 -5.49 24.93 8.69
CA LEU A 152 -5.65 25.42 7.33
C LEU A 152 -5.36 26.92 7.21
N ALA A 153 -5.77 27.71 8.20
CA ALA A 153 -5.50 29.15 8.23
C ALA A 153 -3.99 29.48 8.27
N ASN A 154 -3.19 28.58 8.83
CA ASN A 154 -1.73 28.70 8.97
C ASN A 154 -0.97 27.65 8.15
N PHE A 155 -1.60 27.11 7.11
CA PHE A 155 -1.02 26.00 6.36
C PHE A 155 0.17 26.45 5.51
N GLU A 156 1.33 25.92 5.82
CA GLU A 156 2.54 26.06 5.03
C GLU A 156 2.93 24.69 4.46
N PRO A 157 2.79 24.48 3.13
CA PRO A 157 3.14 23.20 2.53
C PRO A 157 4.65 22.99 2.57
N ASN A 158 5.06 21.78 2.96
CA ASN A 158 6.43 21.33 2.86
C ASN A 158 6.62 20.26 1.77
N PHE A 159 5.57 19.98 1.00
CA PHE A 159 5.59 19.16 -0.20
C PHE A 159 4.53 19.66 -1.19
N VAL A 160 4.85 19.70 -2.48
CA VAL A 160 3.93 20.20 -3.51
C VAL A 160 3.78 19.18 -4.65
N ILE A 161 2.55 18.91 -5.06
CA ILE A 161 2.23 18.05 -6.18
C ILE A 161 1.61 18.87 -7.32
N TYR A 162 2.25 18.80 -8.49
CA TYR A 162 1.77 19.38 -9.74
C TYR A 162 1.16 18.25 -10.58
N ASN A 163 -0.16 18.14 -10.60
CA ASN A 163 -0.84 17.11 -11.36
C ASN A 163 -1.37 17.67 -12.68
N ALA A 164 -0.59 17.48 -13.73
CA ALA A 164 -0.86 17.91 -15.09
C ALA A 164 -1.29 16.72 -15.97
N SER A 165 -2.41 16.07 -15.59
CA SER A 165 -2.91 14.84 -16.23
C SER A 165 -3.15 14.96 -17.72
N LYS A 166 -3.48 16.17 -18.21
CA LYS A 166 -3.80 16.44 -19.62
C LYS A 166 -2.58 16.71 -20.49
N ALA A 167 -1.42 17.01 -19.86
CA ALA A 167 -0.17 17.21 -20.60
C ALA A 167 0.46 15.88 -21.05
N LYS A 168 1.39 15.98 -22.00
CA LYS A 168 2.20 14.86 -22.49
C LYS A 168 3.65 15.32 -22.66
N VAL A 169 4.60 14.44 -22.37
CA VAL A 169 6.02 14.67 -22.68
C VAL A 169 6.29 14.21 -24.11
N GLU A 170 6.02 15.06 -25.10
CA GLU A 170 6.13 14.69 -26.52
C GLU A 170 7.57 14.32 -26.92
N ASN A 171 8.56 15.00 -26.35
CA ASN A 171 9.98 14.76 -26.58
C ASN A 171 10.62 13.76 -25.60
N TYR A 172 9.84 12.83 -25.06
CA TYR A 172 10.29 11.90 -24.03
C TYR A 172 11.55 11.11 -24.40
N LYS A 173 11.72 10.75 -25.66
CA LYS A 173 12.91 10.04 -26.14
C LYS A 173 14.19 10.85 -26.00
N GLU A 174 14.12 12.15 -26.31
CA GLU A 174 15.24 13.08 -26.19
C GLU A 174 15.63 13.30 -24.73
N LEU A 175 14.64 13.23 -23.82
CA LEU A 175 14.83 13.33 -22.38
C LEU A 175 15.24 12.00 -21.72
N GLY A 176 15.33 10.90 -22.47
CA GLY A 176 15.65 9.58 -21.94
C GLY A 176 14.54 8.95 -21.11
N LEU A 177 13.29 9.37 -21.29
CA LEU A 177 12.13 8.82 -20.60
C LEU A 177 11.53 7.63 -21.38
N ASN A 178 10.79 6.77 -20.68
CA ASN A 178 10.20 5.57 -21.26
C ASN A 178 9.01 5.85 -22.19
N SER A 179 8.22 6.88 -21.87
CA SER A 179 7.01 7.22 -22.60
C SER A 179 6.64 8.70 -22.45
N GLU A 180 5.53 9.11 -23.07
CA GLU A 180 4.93 10.43 -22.89
C GLU A 180 4.42 10.69 -21.47
N THR A 181 4.38 9.65 -20.62
CA THR A 181 3.94 9.71 -19.23
C THR A 181 5.14 9.89 -18.31
N CYS A 182 5.00 10.75 -17.30
CA CYS A 182 6.05 10.98 -16.32
C CYS A 182 5.46 11.18 -14.94
N VAL A 183 5.94 10.39 -13.99
CA VAL A 183 5.67 10.53 -12.54
C VAL A 183 7.01 10.70 -11.85
N ALA A 184 7.39 11.94 -11.62
CA ALA A 184 8.72 12.29 -11.15
C ALA A 184 8.69 12.91 -9.75
N PHE A 185 9.70 12.58 -8.96
CA PHE A 185 9.88 13.04 -7.59
C PHE A 185 11.22 13.75 -7.42
N ASN A 186 11.20 14.89 -6.78
CA ASN A 186 12.40 15.55 -6.29
C ASN A 186 12.37 15.55 -4.75
N THR A 187 13.17 14.69 -4.14
CA THR A 187 13.21 14.52 -2.68
C THR A 187 13.85 15.69 -1.97
N THR A 188 14.68 16.46 -2.67
CA THR A 188 15.41 17.63 -2.14
C THR A 188 14.53 18.88 -2.13
N SER A 189 13.90 19.21 -3.27
CA SER A 189 12.94 20.32 -3.35
C SER A 189 11.56 19.98 -2.79
N ARG A 190 11.29 18.69 -2.51
CA ARG A 190 10.02 18.17 -1.98
C ARG A 190 8.85 18.42 -2.92
N GLU A 191 8.96 17.91 -4.12
CA GLU A 191 7.99 18.10 -5.19
C GLU A 191 7.72 16.80 -5.93
N GLN A 192 6.49 16.64 -6.42
CA GLN A 192 6.09 15.62 -7.38
C GLN A 192 5.46 16.27 -8.60
N VAL A 193 5.79 15.75 -9.78
CA VAL A 193 5.16 16.10 -11.06
C VAL A 193 4.50 14.86 -11.63
N ILE A 194 3.24 14.99 -12.04
CA ILE A 194 2.46 13.93 -12.70
C ILE A 194 2.01 14.45 -14.05
N ILE A 195 2.37 13.74 -15.14
CA ILE A 195 2.04 14.09 -16.53
C ILE A 195 1.44 12.86 -17.21
N ASN A 196 0.36 13.07 -17.98
CA ASN A 196 -0.28 12.09 -18.87
C ASN A 196 -0.86 10.85 -18.16
N THR A 197 -1.17 10.92 -16.90
CA THR A 197 -1.97 9.90 -16.21
C THR A 197 -3.03 10.55 -15.34
N TRP A 198 -4.24 10.00 -15.39
CA TRP A 198 -5.37 10.48 -14.61
C TRP A 198 -5.56 9.66 -13.33
N TYR A 199 -4.85 8.55 -13.19
CA TYR A 199 -5.01 7.63 -12.07
C TYR A 199 -4.66 8.28 -10.73
N GLY A 200 -5.64 8.43 -9.85
CA GLY A 200 -5.49 9.09 -8.55
C GLY A 200 -4.45 8.44 -7.64
N GLY A 201 -4.26 7.13 -7.78
CA GLY A 201 -3.28 6.36 -7.03
C GLY A 201 -1.83 6.80 -7.20
N GLU A 202 -1.48 7.57 -8.24
CA GLU A 202 -0.13 8.15 -8.39
C GLU A 202 0.15 9.21 -7.31
N MET A 203 -0.84 10.02 -6.92
CA MET A 203 -0.71 10.96 -5.81
C MET A 203 -0.63 10.24 -4.46
N LYS A 204 -1.51 9.24 -4.25
CA LYS A 204 -1.54 8.46 -3.01
C LYS A 204 -0.23 7.72 -2.77
N LYS A 205 0.15 6.86 -3.70
CA LYS A 205 1.35 6.03 -3.60
C LYS A 205 2.63 6.84 -3.75
N GLY A 206 2.57 7.97 -4.44
CA GLY A 206 3.67 8.93 -4.48
C GLY A 206 4.02 9.45 -3.11
N MET A 207 3.04 9.85 -2.32
CA MET A 207 3.29 10.33 -0.95
C MET A 207 3.74 9.21 -0.02
N PHE A 208 3.23 8.00 -0.21
CA PHE A 208 3.75 6.84 0.51
C PHE A 208 5.23 6.57 0.17
N SER A 209 5.61 6.61 -1.10
CA SER A 209 7.01 6.50 -1.52
C SER A 209 7.88 7.58 -0.89
N MET A 210 7.39 8.82 -0.81
CA MET A 210 8.12 9.90 -0.17
C MET A 210 8.27 9.71 1.34
N GLN A 211 7.24 9.24 2.03
CA GLN A 211 7.37 8.85 3.44
C GLN A 211 8.32 7.66 3.63
N ASN A 212 8.35 6.71 2.70
CA ASN A 212 9.34 5.64 2.68
C ASN A 212 10.77 6.13 2.48
N TYR A 213 10.96 7.33 1.93
CA TYR A 213 12.26 7.99 1.88
C TYR A 213 12.57 8.74 3.19
N TYR A 214 11.63 9.58 3.66
CA TYR A 214 11.92 10.49 4.78
C TYR A 214 11.87 9.83 6.16
N LEU A 215 10.91 8.94 6.42
CA LEU A 215 10.70 8.36 7.76
C LEU A 215 11.85 7.44 8.20
N PRO A 216 12.33 6.49 7.38
CA PRO A 216 13.42 5.61 7.81
C PRO A 216 14.73 6.38 8.05
N LEU A 217 14.98 7.48 7.33
CA LEU A 217 16.14 8.34 7.56
C LEU A 217 16.08 9.08 8.91
N LYS A 218 14.88 9.15 9.51
CA LYS A 218 14.66 9.68 10.87
C LYS A 218 14.53 8.59 11.93
N GLY A 219 14.82 7.34 11.60
CA GLY A 219 14.68 6.22 12.53
C GLY A 219 13.22 5.82 12.82
N ILE A 220 12.30 6.08 11.89
CA ILE A 220 10.88 5.73 11.98
C ILE A 220 10.58 4.63 10.97
N ALA A 221 9.91 3.55 11.39
CA ALA A 221 9.50 2.51 10.46
C ALA A 221 8.36 3.04 9.57
N SER A 222 8.49 2.86 8.26
CA SER A 222 7.45 3.13 7.28
C SER A 222 7.01 1.81 6.65
N MET A 223 5.70 1.54 6.61
CA MET A 223 5.19 0.19 6.44
C MET A 223 3.98 0.14 5.51
N HIS A 224 4.05 -0.75 4.53
CA HIS A 224 2.90 -1.14 3.71
C HIS A 224 2.13 -2.24 4.44
N CYS A 225 1.26 -1.86 5.33
CA CYS A 225 0.50 -2.76 6.20
C CYS A 225 -0.84 -2.17 6.58
N SER A 226 -1.80 -3.03 6.95
CA SER A 226 -2.95 -2.62 7.73
C SER A 226 -2.63 -2.65 9.22
N ALA A 227 -3.37 -1.88 10.02
CA ALA A 227 -3.21 -1.86 11.46
C ALA A 227 -4.56 -1.73 12.17
N ASN A 228 -4.68 -2.44 13.29
CA ASN A 228 -5.82 -2.33 14.19
C ASN A 228 -5.37 -2.37 15.66
N CYS A 229 -6.28 -2.04 16.56
CA CYS A 229 -6.11 -2.15 17.99
C CYS A 229 -7.39 -2.72 18.62
N ASP A 230 -7.35 -3.07 19.92
CA ASP A 230 -8.55 -3.51 20.62
C ASP A 230 -9.55 -2.34 20.83
N MET A 231 -10.70 -2.66 21.42
CA MET A 231 -11.75 -1.66 21.64
C MET A 231 -11.40 -0.60 22.69
N ASN A 232 -10.29 -0.79 23.44
CA ASN A 232 -9.75 0.20 24.36
C ASN A 232 -8.68 1.11 23.71
N GLY A 233 -8.31 0.83 22.46
CA GLY A 233 -7.24 1.52 21.75
C GLY A 233 -5.84 1.01 22.06
N GLU A 234 -5.75 -0.21 22.60
CA GLU A 234 -4.49 -0.87 22.97
C GLU A 234 -4.29 -2.16 22.18
N ASN A 235 -3.27 -2.96 22.52
CA ASN A 235 -2.97 -4.23 21.86
C ASN A 235 -2.92 -4.11 20.33
N THR A 236 -2.12 -3.17 19.85
CA THR A 236 -1.95 -2.88 18.43
C THR A 236 -1.36 -4.07 17.69
N ALA A 237 -1.96 -4.41 16.55
CA ALA A 237 -1.47 -5.41 15.62
C ALA A 237 -1.30 -4.80 14.22
N ILE A 238 -0.24 -5.19 13.52
CA ILE A 238 0.03 -4.78 12.14
C ILE A 238 0.09 -6.01 11.24
N PHE A 239 -0.50 -5.89 10.04
CA PHE A 239 -0.67 -6.97 9.08
C PHE A 239 -0.03 -6.57 7.76
N PHE A 240 1.05 -7.25 7.41
CA PHE A 240 1.64 -7.15 6.07
C PHE A 240 1.08 -8.25 5.18
N GLY A 241 0.99 -8.01 3.89
CA GLY A 241 0.57 -9.02 2.94
C GLY A 241 0.32 -8.42 1.56
N LEU A 242 0.56 -9.22 0.55
CA LEU A 242 0.26 -8.88 -0.84
C LEU A 242 -1.23 -9.11 -1.16
N SER A 243 -1.65 -8.70 -2.35
CA SER A 243 -3.02 -8.93 -2.81
C SER A 243 -3.41 -10.41 -2.74
N GLY A 244 -4.59 -10.71 -2.23
CA GLY A 244 -5.11 -12.09 -2.12
C GLY A 244 -4.68 -12.87 -0.88
N THR A 245 -3.84 -12.30 0.00
CA THR A 245 -3.43 -12.94 1.25
C THR A 245 -4.43 -12.78 2.40
N GLY A 246 -5.43 -11.93 2.24
CA GLY A 246 -6.45 -11.68 3.26
C GLY A 246 -6.16 -10.48 4.16
N LYS A 247 -5.20 -9.60 3.81
CA LYS A 247 -4.81 -8.44 4.62
C LYS A 247 -6.01 -7.61 5.09
N THR A 248 -6.84 -7.13 4.18
CA THR A 248 -8.03 -6.32 4.52
C THR A 248 -9.04 -7.11 5.34
N THR A 249 -9.36 -8.34 4.92
CA THR A 249 -10.35 -9.19 5.59
C THR A 249 -9.95 -9.55 7.03
N LEU A 250 -8.66 -9.82 7.28
CA LEU A 250 -8.18 -10.25 8.58
C LEU A 250 -7.90 -9.07 9.52
N SER A 251 -7.54 -7.91 9.00
CA SER A 251 -7.34 -6.69 9.80
C SER A 251 -8.66 -6.00 10.16
N THR A 252 -9.72 -6.23 9.38
CA THR A 252 -11.07 -5.75 9.68
C THR A 252 -11.79 -6.78 10.53
N ASP A 253 -11.95 -6.48 11.81
CA ASP A 253 -12.62 -7.34 12.79
C ASP A 253 -13.61 -6.48 13.60
N PRO A 254 -14.90 -6.91 13.73
CA PRO A 254 -15.88 -6.16 14.50
C PRO A 254 -15.52 -6.01 16.00
N LYS A 255 -14.59 -6.83 16.51
CA LYS A 255 -14.07 -6.76 17.88
C LYS A 255 -12.89 -5.80 18.05
N ARG A 256 -12.44 -5.16 16.95
CA ARG A 256 -11.25 -4.31 16.97
C ARG A 256 -11.54 -2.98 16.26
N ARG A 257 -10.71 -1.98 16.54
CA ARG A 257 -10.76 -0.68 15.87
C ARG A 257 -9.70 -0.60 14.77
N LEU A 258 -10.10 -0.21 13.57
CA LEU A 258 -9.19 0.02 12.45
C LEU A 258 -8.39 1.31 12.70
N ILE A 259 -7.07 1.22 12.62
CA ILE A 259 -6.17 2.39 12.57
C ILE A 259 -6.07 2.85 11.11
N GLY A 260 -5.83 1.93 10.20
CA GLY A 260 -5.81 2.12 8.76
C GLY A 260 -5.66 0.80 8.00
N ASP A 261 -5.94 0.83 6.71
CA ASP A 261 -6.00 -0.39 5.89
C ASP A 261 -4.75 -0.67 5.05
N ASP A 262 -3.82 0.30 4.88
CA ASP A 262 -2.77 0.14 3.88
C ASP A 262 -1.38 0.73 4.23
N GLU A 263 -1.27 1.92 4.82
CA GLU A 263 0.00 2.65 4.98
C GLU A 263 0.16 3.23 6.38
N HIS A 264 1.24 2.85 7.07
CA HIS A 264 1.49 3.26 8.45
C HIS A 264 2.95 3.63 8.70
N GLY A 265 3.16 4.50 9.67
CA GLY A 265 4.43 4.71 10.33
C GLY A 265 4.42 4.13 11.75
N TRP A 266 5.61 3.86 12.28
CA TRP A 266 5.81 3.44 13.65
C TRP A 266 7.03 4.15 14.23
N ASP A 267 6.77 5.06 15.15
CA ASP A 267 7.77 5.81 15.89
C ASP A 267 7.84 5.38 17.36
N ASP A 268 8.45 6.19 18.20
CA ASP A 268 8.59 5.89 19.62
C ASP A 268 7.29 6.07 20.42
N GLU A 269 6.29 6.76 19.88
CA GLU A 269 4.98 6.94 20.51
C GLU A 269 4.00 5.83 20.12
N GLY A 270 4.19 5.21 18.96
CA GLY A 270 3.35 4.11 18.50
C GLY A 270 3.17 4.04 16.99
N VAL A 271 2.11 3.35 16.59
CA VAL A 271 1.73 3.14 15.18
C VAL A 271 0.73 4.22 14.78
N PHE A 272 0.94 4.85 13.63
CA PHE A 272 0.06 5.89 13.09
C PHE A 272 -0.21 5.68 11.61
N ASN A 273 -1.43 6.03 11.20
CA ASN A 273 -1.84 5.99 9.79
C ASN A 273 -1.18 7.12 9.00
N LEU A 274 -0.76 6.86 7.78
CA LEU A 274 -0.30 7.89 6.85
C LEU A 274 -1.45 8.54 6.08
N GLU A 275 -2.63 7.92 6.09
CA GLU A 275 -3.80 8.28 5.28
C GLU A 275 -4.98 8.78 6.11
N GLY A 276 -5.89 9.50 5.44
CA GLY A 276 -7.17 9.95 6.00
C GLY A 276 -8.38 9.12 5.57
N GLY A 277 -8.18 8.13 4.71
CA GLY A 277 -9.22 7.28 4.16
C GLY A 277 -8.73 5.92 3.73
N CYS A 278 -9.58 5.21 3.00
CA CYS A 278 -9.33 3.87 2.49
C CYS A 278 -9.45 3.84 0.97
N TYR A 279 -8.67 2.97 0.32
CA TYR A 279 -8.66 2.78 -1.13
C TYR A 279 -8.72 1.30 -1.47
N ALA A 280 -9.93 0.79 -1.65
CA ALA A 280 -10.20 -0.64 -1.80
C ALA A 280 -10.43 -1.05 -3.26
N LYS A 281 -10.08 -2.30 -3.60
CA LYS A 281 -10.56 -2.97 -4.81
C LYS A 281 -12.03 -3.32 -4.66
N VAL A 282 -12.79 -3.16 -5.76
CA VAL A 282 -14.23 -3.46 -5.76
C VAL A 282 -14.64 -4.45 -6.86
N ILE A 283 -13.68 -5.04 -7.57
CA ILE A 283 -13.99 -6.11 -8.50
C ILE A 283 -14.62 -7.30 -7.76
N ASN A 284 -15.76 -7.79 -8.25
CA ASN A 284 -16.57 -8.85 -7.62
C ASN A 284 -16.99 -8.55 -6.16
N LEU A 285 -17.04 -7.27 -5.77
CA LEU A 285 -17.47 -6.87 -4.44
C LEU A 285 -18.91 -7.35 -4.18
N SER A 286 -19.13 -7.98 -3.03
CA SER A 286 -20.46 -8.34 -2.54
C SER A 286 -20.66 -7.89 -1.09
N LYS A 287 -21.92 -7.57 -0.77
CA LYS A 287 -22.29 -7.14 0.58
C LYS A 287 -22.10 -8.24 1.62
N GLU A 288 -22.21 -9.48 1.20
CA GLU A 288 -22.08 -10.68 2.05
C GLU A 288 -20.62 -10.94 2.45
N ASN A 289 -19.72 -10.77 1.49
CA ASN A 289 -18.30 -11.10 1.69
C ASN A 289 -17.51 -9.94 2.33
N GLU A 290 -17.82 -8.69 1.94
CA GLU A 290 -17.10 -7.50 2.36
C GLU A 290 -18.08 -6.38 2.76
N PRO A 291 -18.86 -6.58 3.83
CA PRO A 291 -19.94 -5.68 4.24
C PRO A 291 -19.45 -4.26 4.58
N ASP A 292 -18.25 -4.12 5.13
CA ASP A 292 -17.70 -2.82 5.51
C ASP A 292 -17.33 -1.98 4.29
N ILE A 293 -16.65 -2.58 3.29
CA ILE A 293 -16.32 -1.89 2.03
C ILE A 293 -17.61 -1.54 1.28
N TYR A 294 -18.54 -2.49 1.16
CA TYR A 294 -19.82 -2.26 0.49
C TYR A 294 -20.61 -1.13 1.17
N GLY A 295 -20.67 -1.13 2.49
CA GLY A 295 -21.36 -0.11 3.29
C GLY A 295 -20.68 1.26 3.28
N ALA A 296 -19.40 1.32 2.91
CA ALA A 296 -18.65 2.56 2.74
C ALA A 296 -18.91 3.24 1.38
N ILE A 297 -19.47 2.52 0.39
CA ILE A 297 -19.84 3.07 -0.92
C ILE A 297 -21.17 3.81 -0.79
N LYS A 298 -21.07 5.10 -0.50
CA LYS A 298 -22.18 6.02 -0.32
C LYS A 298 -21.75 7.42 -0.71
N ARG A 299 -22.59 8.43 -0.48
CA ARG A 299 -22.21 9.84 -0.70
C ARG A 299 -20.82 10.13 -0.13
N ASN A 300 -20.00 10.85 -0.86
CA ASN A 300 -18.58 11.19 -0.59
C ASN A 300 -17.58 10.07 -0.90
N ALA A 301 -18.00 8.87 -1.23
CA ALA A 301 -17.12 7.87 -1.83
C ALA A 301 -16.94 8.14 -3.34
N LEU A 302 -15.77 7.82 -3.86
CA LEU A 302 -15.41 7.96 -5.27
C LEU A 302 -15.02 6.60 -5.83
N LEU A 303 -15.81 6.10 -6.78
CA LEU A 303 -15.52 4.88 -7.55
C LEU A 303 -14.65 5.21 -8.78
N GLU A 304 -13.76 4.33 -9.15
CA GLU A 304 -12.90 4.45 -10.33
C GLU A 304 -13.04 3.23 -11.23
N ASN A 305 -13.34 3.48 -12.52
CA ASN A 305 -13.37 2.49 -13.60
C ASN A 305 -14.40 1.37 -13.42
N VAL A 306 -15.43 1.60 -12.63
CA VAL A 306 -16.52 0.66 -12.43
C VAL A 306 -17.55 0.83 -13.54
N THR A 307 -18.15 -0.26 -14.01
CA THR A 307 -19.26 -0.19 -14.97
C THR A 307 -20.53 0.25 -14.26
N VAL A 308 -21.13 1.32 -14.76
CA VAL A 308 -22.39 1.88 -14.25
C VAL A 308 -23.31 2.14 -15.44
N ASP A 309 -24.55 1.67 -15.37
CA ASP A 309 -25.53 1.88 -16.43
C ASP A 309 -26.15 3.29 -16.38
N ALA A 310 -27.03 3.59 -17.35
CA ALA A 310 -27.68 4.90 -17.45
C ALA A 310 -28.63 5.21 -16.26
N ALA A 311 -29.06 4.20 -15.51
CA ALA A 311 -29.88 4.35 -14.31
C ALA A 311 -29.03 4.49 -13.02
N GLY A 312 -27.70 4.47 -13.13
CA GLY A 312 -26.78 4.54 -12.01
C GLY A 312 -26.51 3.20 -11.33
N LYS A 313 -26.99 2.09 -11.89
CA LYS A 313 -26.78 0.76 -11.32
C LYS A 313 -25.36 0.27 -11.57
N ILE A 314 -24.73 -0.24 -10.51
CA ILE A 314 -23.32 -0.66 -10.52
C ILE A 314 -23.21 -2.14 -10.86
N ASP A 315 -22.29 -2.49 -11.75
CA ASP A 315 -21.85 -3.87 -12.00
C ASP A 315 -20.40 -4.06 -11.54
N PHE A 316 -20.23 -4.58 -10.33
CA PHE A 316 -18.92 -4.87 -9.76
C PHE A 316 -18.22 -6.07 -10.41
N ALA A 317 -18.92 -6.91 -11.18
CA ALA A 317 -18.33 -8.07 -11.82
C ALA A 317 -17.77 -7.77 -13.22
N ASP A 318 -18.14 -6.64 -13.83
CA ASP A 318 -17.69 -6.27 -15.16
C ASP A 318 -16.21 -5.89 -15.17
N LYS A 319 -15.46 -6.55 -16.04
CA LYS A 319 -14.01 -6.40 -16.22
C LYS A 319 -13.62 -5.69 -17.54
N LYS A 320 -14.60 -5.16 -18.26
CA LYS A 320 -14.35 -4.58 -19.61
C LYS A 320 -13.33 -3.47 -19.59
N VAL A 321 -13.34 -2.61 -18.59
CA VAL A 321 -12.38 -1.52 -18.43
C VAL A 321 -11.10 -2.04 -17.80
N THR A 322 -11.22 -2.68 -16.64
CA THR A 322 -10.09 -3.21 -15.86
C THR A 322 -10.56 -4.17 -14.77
N GLU A 323 -9.70 -5.07 -14.35
CA GLU A 323 -9.87 -5.81 -13.08
C GLU A 323 -9.46 -4.99 -11.85
N ASN A 324 -8.85 -3.81 -12.04
CA ASN A 324 -8.40 -2.92 -10.97
C ASN A 324 -9.41 -1.80 -10.67
N THR A 325 -10.69 -2.16 -10.62
CA THR A 325 -11.74 -1.22 -10.18
C THR A 325 -11.54 -0.86 -8.71
N ARG A 326 -11.76 0.41 -8.36
CA ARG A 326 -11.44 0.95 -7.04
C ARG A 326 -12.56 1.79 -6.46
N VAL A 327 -12.52 1.95 -5.14
CA VAL A 327 -13.25 2.98 -4.41
C VAL A 327 -12.33 3.66 -3.40
N SER A 328 -12.38 4.99 -3.33
CA SER A 328 -11.83 5.76 -2.21
C SER A 328 -12.96 6.32 -1.36
N TYR A 329 -12.75 6.32 -0.05
CA TYR A 329 -13.70 6.90 0.91
C TYR A 329 -12.98 7.37 2.17
N PRO A 330 -13.50 8.39 2.87
CA PRO A 330 -12.92 8.83 4.12
C PRO A 330 -13.06 7.75 5.19
N ILE A 331 -12.10 7.66 6.09
CA ILE A 331 -12.02 6.55 7.08
C ILE A 331 -13.26 6.47 7.98
N ASN A 332 -13.96 7.60 8.22
CA ASN A 332 -15.18 7.65 9.03
C ASN A 332 -16.40 6.98 8.36
N HIS A 333 -16.29 6.49 7.13
CA HIS A 333 -17.29 5.59 6.56
C HIS A 333 -17.28 4.22 7.21
N ILE A 334 -16.19 3.83 7.86
CA ILE A 334 -16.05 2.61 8.66
C ILE A 334 -16.50 2.89 10.09
N LYS A 335 -17.27 1.95 10.69
CA LYS A 335 -17.86 2.16 12.02
C LYS A 335 -16.84 2.12 13.17
N ASN A 336 -15.98 1.10 13.16
CA ASN A 336 -15.04 0.85 14.25
C ASN A 336 -13.66 1.36 13.85
N ILE A 337 -13.46 2.67 13.95
CA ILE A 337 -12.15 3.30 13.71
C ILE A 337 -11.50 3.74 15.02
N GLN A 338 -10.18 3.72 15.05
CA GLN A 338 -9.41 4.26 16.16
C GLN A 338 -9.37 5.79 16.05
N PRO A 339 -9.86 6.52 17.06
CA PRO A 339 -9.77 7.99 17.08
C PRO A 339 -8.33 8.47 16.93
N GLY A 340 -8.13 9.52 16.13
CA GLY A 340 -6.81 10.11 15.89
C GLY A 340 -5.92 9.27 14.97
N SER A 341 -6.40 8.15 14.43
CA SER A 341 -5.67 7.27 13.48
C SER A 341 -4.29 6.87 13.99
N SER A 342 -4.15 6.66 15.30
CA SER A 342 -2.92 6.20 15.96
C SER A 342 -3.24 5.37 17.20
N ALA A 343 -2.30 4.51 17.57
CA ALA A 343 -2.38 3.64 18.75
C ALA A 343 -0.97 3.37 19.29
N PRO A 344 -0.83 2.88 20.54
CA PRO A 344 0.46 2.52 21.10
C PRO A 344 1.26 1.57 20.20
N ALA A 345 2.55 1.39 20.50
CA ALA A 345 3.46 0.49 19.80
C ALA A 345 2.84 -0.89 19.58
N ALA A 346 3.07 -1.45 18.38
CA ALA A 346 2.55 -2.78 18.05
C ALA A 346 3.09 -3.84 19.01
N LYS A 347 2.21 -4.77 19.37
CA LYS A 347 2.54 -5.99 20.13
C LYS A 347 2.66 -7.20 19.23
N ASN A 348 1.95 -7.20 18.12
CA ASN A 348 1.92 -8.31 17.19
C ASN A 348 2.18 -7.80 15.77
N VAL A 349 3.14 -8.44 15.10
CA VAL A 349 3.51 -8.19 13.71
C VAL A 349 3.19 -9.46 12.92
N ILE A 350 2.28 -9.37 11.96
CA ILE A 350 1.74 -10.52 11.24
C ILE A 350 2.07 -10.38 9.76
N PHE A 351 2.86 -11.33 9.24
CA PHE A 351 3.14 -11.46 7.81
C PHE A 351 2.16 -12.47 7.21
N LEU A 352 1.26 -12.01 6.35
CA LEU A 352 0.31 -12.84 5.63
C LEU A 352 0.92 -13.32 4.31
N SER A 353 0.86 -14.61 4.09
CA SER A 353 1.30 -15.27 2.86
C SER A 353 0.22 -16.23 2.39
N ALA A 354 0.01 -16.34 1.10
CA ALA A 354 -0.83 -17.40 0.52
C ALA A 354 0.09 -18.36 -0.24
N ASP A 355 0.53 -19.42 0.42
CA ASP A 355 1.39 -20.43 -0.18
C ASP A 355 0.57 -21.37 -1.07
N ALA A 356 0.89 -21.45 -2.36
CA ALA A 356 0.26 -22.37 -3.31
C ALA A 356 1.05 -23.68 -3.48
N PHE A 357 2.21 -23.83 -2.81
CA PHE A 357 3.04 -25.04 -2.86
C PHE A 357 2.63 -26.07 -1.80
N GLY A 358 1.90 -25.67 -0.78
CA GLY A 358 1.48 -26.54 0.32
C GLY A 358 2.61 -26.86 1.32
N VAL A 359 3.56 -25.96 1.47
CA VAL A 359 4.79 -26.17 2.27
C VAL A 359 4.75 -25.43 3.60
N LEU A 360 4.32 -24.16 3.59
CA LEU A 360 4.39 -23.32 4.78
C LEU A 360 3.35 -23.72 5.83
N PRO A 361 3.74 -23.75 7.12
CA PRO A 361 2.78 -23.94 8.20
C PRO A 361 1.69 -22.86 8.21
N PRO A 362 0.49 -23.15 8.72
CA PRO A 362 -0.55 -22.14 8.91
C PRO A 362 -0.10 -20.97 9.78
N VAL A 363 0.79 -21.23 10.75
CA VAL A 363 1.42 -20.18 11.54
C VAL A 363 2.82 -20.60 11.98
N SER A 364 3.74 -19.65 11.95
CA SER A 364 5.11 -19.80 12.44
C SER A 364 5.45 -18.62 13.35
N ILE A 365 6.07 -18.89 14.49
CA ILE A 365 6.62 -17.87 15.39
C ILE A 365 8.03 -17.56 14.91
N LEU A 366 8.33 -16.30 14.61
CA LEU A 366 9.59 -15.90 14.00
C LEU A 366 10.57 -15.35 15.04
N THR A 367 11.85 -15.74 14.91
CA THR A 367 12.96 -15.06 15.60
C THR A 367 13.17 -13.65 15.00
N PRO A 368 13.90 -12.74 15.68
CA PRO A 368 14.21 -11.42 15.11
C PRO A 368 14.91 -11.50 13.74
N ALA A 369 15.85 -12.42 13.56
CA ALA A 369 16.54 -12.61 12.29
C ALA A 369 15.61 -13.18 11.21
N GLN A 370 14.77 -14.17 11.53
CA GLN A 370 13.74 -14.68 10.62
C GLN A 370 12.72 -13.59 10.26
N THR A 371 12.34 -12.74 11.21
CA THR A 371 11.45 -11.60 10.95
C THR A 371 12.01 -10.73 9.83
N GLN A 372 13.29 -10.36 9.88
CA GLN A 372 13.92 -9.57 8.82
C GLN A 372 14.00 -10.35 7.49
N TYR A 373 14.40 -11.61 7.53
CA TYR A 373 14.53 -12.44 6.32
C TYR A 373 13.20 -12.57 5.57
N TYR A 374 12.13 -12.93 6.26
CA TYR A 374 10.81 -13.13 5.64
C TYR A 374 10.09 -11.81 5.31
N PHE A 375 10.38 -10.75 6.05
CA PHE A 375 9.95 -9.39 5.69
C PHE A 375 10.61 -8.93 4.38
N LEU A 376 11.91 -9.10 4.23
CA LEU A 376 12.63 -8.81 2.99
C LEU A 376 12.15 -9.67 1.82
N SER A 377 11.80 -10.91 2.07
CA SER A 377 11.28 -11.80 1.03
C SER A 377 9.90 -11.37 0.54
N GLY A 378 8.98 -11.02 1.44
CA GLY A 378 7.63 -10.58 1.10
C GLY A 378 6.90 -11.57 0.19
N PHE A 379 6.84 -12.84 0.63
CA PHE A 379 6.41 -13.96 -0.19
C PHE A 379 4.89 -14.14 -0.24
N THR A 380 4.40 -14.43 -1.42
CA THR A 380 3.11 -15.10 -1.67
C THR A 380 3.22 -15.96 -2.93
N ALA A 381 2.23 -16.80 -3.20
CA ALA A 381 2.20 -17.56 -4.45
C ALA A 381 0.81 -17.51 -5.08
N LYS A 382 0.76 -17.59 -6.39
CA LYS A 382 -0.46 -17.70 -7.18
C LYS A 382 -0.69 -19.15 -7.55
N LEU A 383 -1.93 -19.61 -7.37
CA LEU A 383 -2.32 -20.96 -7.80
C LEU A 383 -2.49 -21.01 -9.33
N ALA A 384 -2.19 -22.17 -9.92
CA ALA A 384 -2.46 -22.42 -11.33
C ALA A 384 -3.94 -22.14 -11.69
N GLY A 385 -4.16 -21.45 -12.81
CA GLY A 385 -5.51 -21.11 -13.30
C GLY A 385 -6.18 -19.92 -12.62
N THR A 386 -5.55 -19.26 -11.65
CA THR A 386 -6.13 -18.09 -10.97
C THR A 386 -5.97 -16.78 -11.76
N GLU A 387 -4.98 -16.73 -12.65
CA GLU A 387 -4.76 -15.61 -13.57
C GLU A 387 -4.40 -16.14 -14.97
N ARG A 388 -4.65 -15.34 -15.99
CA ARG A 388 -4.32 -15.69 -17.38
C ARG A 388 -2.81 -15.94 -17.53
N GLY A 389 -2.43 -17.12 -17.98
CA GLY A 389 -1.03 -17.52 -18.18
C GLY A 389 -0.36 -18.19 -16.97
N ILE A 390 -1.05 -18.33 -15.85
CA ILE A 390 -0.55 -19.08 -14.68
C ILE A 390 -0.98 -20.55 -14.82
N THR A 391 -0.04 -21.41 -15.21
CA THR A 391 -0.27 -22.86 -15.45
C THR A 391 0.22 -23.74 -14.31
N GLU A 392 1.06 -23.19 -13.42
CA GLU A 392 1.61 -23.85 -12.24
C GLU A 392 1.71 -22.87 -11.07
N PRO A 393 1.86 -23.32 -9.81
CA PRO A 393 2.09 -22.45 -8.69
C PRO A 393 3.28 -21.53 -8.92
N THR A 394 3.05 -20.22 -8.90
CA THR A 394 4.07 -19.21 -9.23
C THR A 394 4.34 -18.33 -8.01
N PRO A 395 5.60 -18.32 -7.50
CA PRO A 395 5.97 -17.49 -6.38
C PRO A 395 6.02 -16.01 -6.78
N THR A 396 5.62 -15.15 -5.87
CA THR A 396 5.78 -13.70 -5.96
C THR A 396 6.56 -13.24 -4.73
N PHE A 397 7.64 -12.52 -4.95
CA PHE A 397 8.45 -11.91 -3.91
C PHE A 397 8.42 -10.40 -4.08
N SER A 398 8.03 -9.69 -3.04
CA SER A 398 7.99 -8.23 -3.01
C SER A 398 8.61 -7.74 -1.72
N ALA A 399 9.79 -7.15 -1.78
CA ALA A 399 10.54 -6.70 -0.62
C ALA A 399 9.66 -5.89 0.32
N CYS A 400 9.66 -6.23 1.60
CA CYS A 400 8.89 -5.57 2.65
C CYS A 400 7.38 -5.49 2.35
N PHE A 401 6.85 -6.42 1.54
CA PHE A 401 5.47 -6.44 1.03
C PHE A 401 5.06 -5.19 0.24
N GLY A 402 6.03 -4.40 -0.24
CA GLY A 402 5.78 -3.14 -0.92
C GLY A 402 6.93 -2.65 -1.78
N GLN A 403 7.65 -3.54 -2.46
CA GLN A 403 8.87 -3.23 -3.22
C GLN A 403 8.74 -2.01 -4.14
N ALA A 404 7.61 -1.86 -4.82
CA ALA A 404 7.36 -0.76 -5.76
C ALA A 404 7.39 0.64 -5.10
N PHE A 405 7.32 0.71 -3.78
CA PHE A 405 7.25 1.96 -3.01
C PHE A 405 8.52 2.23 -2.19
N LEU A 406 9.51 1.33 -2.25
CA LEU A 406 10.74 1.47 -1.46
C LEU A 406 11.73 2.35 -2.21
N GLU A 407 12.12 3.46 -1.57
CA GLU A 407 13.10 4.40 -2.10
C GLU A 407 14.53 4.10 -1.62
N LEU A 408 14.66 3.50 -0.43
CA LEU A 408 15.92 3.12 0.19
C LEU A 408 16.17 1.61 0.02
N HIS A 409 17.40 1.16 0.29
CA HIS A 409 17.68 -0.28 0.29
C HIS A 409 16.75 -1.02 1.25
N PRO A 410 16.15 -2.16 0.85
CA PRO A 410 15.14 -2.86 1.64
C PRO A 410 15.56 -3.22 3.07
N THR A 411 16.84 -3.51 3.29
CA THR A 411 17.38 -3.78 4.64
C THR A 411 17.16 -2.64 5.62
N LYS A 412 17.09 -1.39 5.14
CA LYS A 412 16.80 -0.24 6.00
C LYS A 412 15.42 -0.31 6.65
N TYR A 413 14.43 -0.76 5.90
CA TYR A 413 13.05 -0.94 6.41
C TYR A 413 12.97 -2.11 7.40
N ALA A 414 13.66 -3.22 7.11
CA ALA A 414 13.72 -4.37 7.99
C ALA A 414 14.41 -4.03 9.33
N GLU A 415 15.50 -3.28 9.30
CA GLU A 415 16.20 -2.80 10.48
C GLU A 415 15.32 -1.91 11.36
N GLU A 416 14.63 -0.93 10.78
CA GLU A 416 13.76 -0.02 11.52
C GLU A 416 12.56 -0.76 12.15
N LEU A 417 11.96 -1.71 11.42
CA LEU A 417 10.89 -2.55 11.96
C LEU A 417 11.36 -3.34 13.20
N VAL A 418 12.49 -4.03 13.10
CA VAL A 418 13.01 -4.87 14.20
C VAL A 418 13.44 -4.01 15.39
N LYS A 419 14.04 -2.84 15.19
CA LYS A 419 14.34 -1.90 16.28
C LYS A 419 13.09 -1.49 17.06
N LYS A 420 11.98 -1.21 16.36
CA LYS A 420 10.70 -0.88 17.00
C LYS A 420 10.13 -2.09 17.76
N MET A 421 10.22 -3.28 17.17
CA MET A 421 9.78 -4.52 17.79
C MET A 421 10.57 -4.84 19.06
N GLU A 422 11.89 -4.72 19.04
CA GLU A 422 12.75 -4.94 20.21
C GLU A 422 12.39 -3.98 21.35
N LYS A 423 12.19 -2.69 21.04
CA LYS A 423 11.81 -1.68 22.02
C LYS A 423 10.45 -1.93 22.65
N SER A 424 9.48 -2.41 21.87
CA SER A 424 8.10 -2.68 22.32
C SER A 424 7.89 -4.09 22.89
N GLY A 425 8.84 -5.00 22.69
CA GLY A 425 8.67 -6.43 22.98
C GLY A 425 7.73 -7.15 22.02
N ALA A 426 7.44 -6.57 20.86
CA ALA A 426 6.55 -7.17 19.86
C ALA A 426 7.07 -8.51 19.35
N LYS A 427 6.14 -9.40 19.00
CA LYS A 427 6.41 -10.69 18.36
C LYS A 427 5.96 -10.69 16.91
N ALA A 428 6.69 -11.42 16.06
CA ALA A 428 6.35 -11.59 14.67
C ALA A 428 5.92 -13.01 14.34
N TYR A 429 4.97 -13.11 13.43
CA TYR A 429 4.38 -14.36 12.97
C TYR A 429 4.26 -14.37 11.46
N LEU A 430 4.58 -15.52 10.84
CA LEU A 430 4.25 -15.79 9.46
C LEU A 430 2.97 -16.62 9.43
N VAL A 431 1.89 -16.07 8.87
CA VAL A 431 0.59 -16.74 8.78
C VAL A 431 0.30 -17.08 7.32
N ASN A 432 0.19 -18.38 7.04
CA ASN A 432 -0.17 -18.88 5.74
C ASN A 432 -1.68 -19.02 5.58
N THR A 433 -2.27 -18.22 4.69
CA THR A 433 -3.68 -18.27 4.32
C THR A 433 -3.92 -19.04 3.02
N GLY A 434 -2.91 -19.71 2.51
CA GLY A 434 -2.92 -20.45 1.25
C GLY A 434 -3.36 -21.90 1.39
N TRP A 435 -2.67 -22.79 0.70
CA TRP A 435 -3.01 -24.21 0.58
C TRP A 435 -2.07 -25.09 1.41
N ASN A 436 -2.51 -26.30 1.71
CA ASN A 436 -1.71 -27.33 2.35
C ASN A 436 -1.66 -28.61 1.51
N GLY A 437 -1.08 -29.68 2.04
CA GLY A 437 -0.89 -30.96 1.32
C GLY A 437 -2.18 -31.65 0.88
N THR A 438 -3.34 -31.28 1.45
CA THR A 438 -4.64 -31.80 0.99
C THR A 438 -5.11 -31.21 -0.34
N GLY A 439 -4.38 -30.21 -0.87
CA GLY A 439 -4.80 -29.45 -2.05
C GLY A 439 -5.95 -28.45 -1.78
N LYS A 440 -6.34 -28.27 -0.51
CA LYS A 440 -7.36 -27.32 -0.10
C LYS A 440 -6.73 -26.10 0.55
N ARG A 441 -7.39 -24.96 0.38
CA ARG A 441 -7.01 -23.73 1.08
C ARG A 441 -7.32 -23.87 2.58
N ILE A 442 -6.42 -23.36 3.42
CA ILE A 442 -6.65 -23.26 4.87
C ILE A 442 -7.95 -22.48 5.11
N SER A 443 -8.80 -23.02 5.98
CA SER A 443 -10.13 -22.45 6.18
C SER A 443 -10.09 -21.07 6.83
N ILE A 444 -11.08 -20.23 6.53
CA ILE A 444 -11.22 -18.92 7.19
C ILE A 444 -11.41 -19.08 8.70
N PRO A 445 -12.22 -20.02 9.21
CA PRO A 445 -12.34 -20.27 10.65
C PRO A 445 -11.01 -20.63 11.31
N ASP A 446 -10.20 -21.52 10.71
CA ASP A 446 -8.87 -21.87 11.26
C ASP A 446 -7.94 -20.66 11.26
N THR A 447 -7.92 -19.89 10.18
CA THR A 447 -7.13 -18.65 10.09
C THR A 447 -7.56 -17.63 11.13
N ARG A 448 -8.86 -17.45 11.36
CA ARG A 448 -9.39 -16.58 12.43
C ARG A 448 -8.98 -17.08 13.81
N GLY A 449 -9.05 -18.38 14.06
CA GLY A 449 -8.58 -18.98 15.31
C GLY A 449 -7.09 -18.73 15.57
N ILE A 450 -6.26 -18.81 14.53
CA ILE A 450 -4.83 -18.48 14.59
C ILE A 450 -4.62 -17.00 14.93
N ILE A 451 -5.31 -16.09 14.26
CA ILE A 451 -5.21 -14.66 14.56
C ILE A 451 -5.67 -14.35 15.98
N ASP A 452 -6.78 -14.93 16.44
CA ASP A 452 -7.25 -14.77 17.82
C ASP A 452 -6.19 -15.23 18.83
N ALA A 453 -5.55 -16.39 18.59
CA ALA A 453 -4.50 -16.93 19.45
C ALA A 453 -3.23 -16.05 19.48
N ILE A 454 -2.92 -15.36 18.38
CA ILE A 454 -1.85 -14.36 18.33
C ILE A 454 -2.25 -13.14 19.17
N LEU A 455 -3.45 -12.61 18.99
CA LEU A 455 -3.91 -11.37 19.60
C LEU A 455 -4.13 -11.49 21.11
N ASP A 456 -4.60 -12.65 21.59
CA ASP A 456 -4.79 -12.92 23.03
C ASP A 456 -3.54 -13.48 23.72
N GLY A 457 -2.49 -13.79 22.96
CA GLY A 457 -1.22 -14.31 23.45
C GLY A 457 -1.22 -15.81 23.81
N SER A 458 -2.30 -16.55 23.55
CA SER A 458 -2.37 -17.99 23.83
C SER A 458 -1.36 -18.79 23.00
N ILE A 459 -1.01 -18.33 21.80
CA ILE A 459 0.03 -18.95 20.95
C ILE A 459 1.40 -19.03 21.67
N LEU A 460 1.74 -18.05 22.50
CA LEU A 460 3.02 -18.03 23.23
C LEU A 460 3.05 -19.00 24.43
N LYS A 461 1.92 -19.58 24.80
CA LYS A 461 1.78 -20.57 25.86
C LYS A 461 1.68 -21.99 25.30
N ALA A 462 1.54 -22.14 23.99
CA ALA A 462 1.44 -23.43 23.34
C ALA A 462 2.79 -24.16 23.34
N GLU A 463 2.74 -25.50 23.43
CA GLU A 463 3.91 -26.31 23.09
C GLU A 463 4.25 -26.16 21.60
N THR A 464 5.54 -26.09 21.30
CA THR A 464 6.03 -25.86 19.94
C THR A 464 6.94 -26.98 19.46
N LYS A 465 7.09 -27.08 18.15
CA LYS A 465 8.09 -27.92 17.48
C LYS A 465 8.71 -27.17 16.32
N LYS A 466 9.84 -27.66 15.81
CA LYS A 466 10.56 -27.10 14.67
C LYS A 466 10.20 -27.81 13.37
N ILE A 467 10.04 -27.04 12.32
CA ILE A 467 9.84 -27.55 10.95
C ILE A 467 11.20 -27.61 10.23
N PRO A 468 11.56 -28.74 9.64
CA PRO A 468 12.84 -28.90 8.93
C PRO A 468 13.02 -27.87 7.80
N MET A 469 14.26 -27.62 7.40
CA MET A 469 14.72 -26.69 6.35
C MET A 469 14.48 -25.21 6.68
N PHE A 470 13.30 -24.86 7.14
CA PHE A 470 12.92 -23.47 7.45
C PHE A 470 13.21 -23.08 8.91
N ASP A 471 13.44 -24.07 9.77
CA ASP A 471 13.62 -23.90 11.22
C ASP A 471 12.48 -23.08 11.89
N PHE A 472 11.28 -23.13 11.31
CA PHE A 472 10.12 -22.46 11.85
C PHE A 472 9.66 -23.13 13.14
N GLU A 473 9.43 -22.31 14.15
CA GLU A 473 8.77 -22.71 15.38
C GLU A 473 7.25 -22.67 15.21
N VAL A 474 6.59 -23.83 15.34
CA VAL A 474 5.15 -23.96 15.13
C VAL A 474 4.47 -24.52 16.37
N PRO A 475 3.27 -24.02 16.73
CA PRO A 475 2.50 -24.58 17.85
C PRO A 475 1.97 -25.96 17.48
N THR A 476 1.86 -26.85 18.47
CA THR A 476 1.30 -28.20 18.29
C THR A 476 -0.22 -28.22 18.45
N ALA A 477 -0.79 -27.24 19.16
CA ALA A 477 -2.22 -27.04 19.32
C ALA A 477 -2.53 -25.57 19.60
N LEU A 478 -3.68 -25.10 19.11
CA LEU A 478 -4.22 -23.76 19.37
C LEU A 478 -5.74 -23.85 19.62
N PRO A 479 -6.31 -22.94 20.45
CA PRO A 479 -7.75 -22.87 20.65
C PRO A 479 -8.49 -22.64 19.32
N ASN A 480 -9.58 -23.37 19.09
CA ASN A 480 -10.45 -23.23 17.91
C ASN A 480 -9.75 -23.44 16.55
N VAL A 481 -8.60 -24.10 16.52
CA VAL A 481 -7.87 -24.45 15.31
C VAL A 481 -7.73 -25.96 15.23
N ASN A 482 -7.97 -26.53 14.04
CA ASN A 482 -7.73 -27.95 13.81
C ASN A 482 -6.24 -28.28 13.98
N PRO A 483 -5.81 -29.06 14.99
CA PRO A 483 -4.40 -29.33 15.24
C PRO A 483 -3.73 -30.11 14.09
N ALA A 484 -4.49 -30.86 13.30
CA ALA A 484 -3.98 -31.67 12.19
C ALA A 484 -3.40 -30.84 11.03
N ILE A 485 -3.67 -29.53 10.97
CA ILE A 485 -3.12 -28.66 9.92
C ILE A 485 -1.85 -27.91 10.35
N LEU A 486 -1.55 -27.85 11.66
CA LEU A 486 -0.48 -26.99 12.19
C LEU A 486 0.91 -27.42 11.75
N ASP A 487 1.16 -28.72 11.59
CA ASP A 487 2.34 -29.24 10.92
C ASP A 487 1.97 -29.56 9.45
N PRO A 488 2.53 -28.86 8.47
CA PRO A 488 2.15 -29.07 7.06
C PRO A 488 2.46 -30.48 6.56
N ARG A 489 3.41 -31.20 7.18
CA ARG A 489 3.75 -32.58 6.82
C ARG A 489 2.62 -33.56 7.10
N ASP A 490 1.83 -33.30 8.14
CA ASP A 490 0.69 -34.13 8.55
C ASP A 490 -0.51 -34.00 7.59
N THR A 491 -0.48 -33.02 6.69
CA THR A 491 -1.53 -32.83 5.65
C THR A 491 -1.28 -33.65 4.38
N TYR A 492 -0.12 -34.30 4.25
CA TYR A 492 0.23 -35.17 3.15
C TYR A 492 0.00 -36.64 3.50
N ALA A 493 -0.34 -37.44 2.50
CA ALA A 493 -0.41 -38.90 2.66
C ALA A 493 0.97 -39.53 2.92
N ASP A 494 2.02 -38.91 2.35
CA ASP A 494 3.42 -39.27 2.54
C ASP A 494 4.25 -38.00 2.77
N ALA A 495 4.92 -37.92 3.91
CA ALA A 495 5.74 -36.77 4.30
C ALA A 495 6.91 -36.48 3.33
N SER A 496 7.36 -37.48 2.56
CA SER A 496 8.38 -37.29 1.53
C SER A 496 7.92 -36.35 0.41
N GLN A 497 6.63 -36.30 0.12
CA GLN A 497 6.05 -35.37 -0.85
C GLN A 497 6.16 -33.90 -0.37
N TRP A 498 5.97 -33.67 0.93
CA TRP A 498 6.23 -32.36 1.52
C TRP A 498 7.70 -31.98 1.39
N GLU A 499 8.61 -32.91 1.71
CA GLU A 499 10.05 -32.66 1.67
C GLU A 499 10.54 -32.22 0.29
N GLU A 500 10.07 -32.87 -0.79
CA GLU A 500 10.39 -32.50 -2.17
C GLU A 500 9.94 -31.07 -2.48
N LYS A 501 8.69 -30.74 -2.18
CA LYS A 501 8.14 -29.39 -2.39
C LYS A 501 8.82 -28.35 -1.53
N ALA A 502 9.17 -28.71 -0.29
CA ALA A 502 9.88 -27.83 0.63
C ALA A 502 11.28 -27.48 0.13
N LYS A 503 12.00 -28.42 -0.45
CA LYS A 503 13.30 -28.19 -1.09
C LYS A 503 13.18 -27.21 -2.27
N ASP A 504 12.17 -27.37 -3.12
CA ASP A 504 11.92 -26.46 -4.24
C ASP A 504 11.61 -25.03 -3.74
N LEU A 505 10.68 -24.89 -2.78
CA LEU A 505 10.34 -23.57 -2.23
C LEU A 505 11.51 -22.93 -1.48
N ALA A 506 12.27 -23.70 -0.71
CA ALA A 506 13.48 -23.24 -0.03
C ALA A 506 14.52 -22.69 -1.03
N ALA A 507 14.77 -23.40 -2.12
CA ALA A 507 15.66 -22.93 -3.19
C ALA A 507 15.20 -21.62 -3.81
N ARG A 508 13.90 -21.42 -3.99
CA ARG A 508 13.31 -20.17 -4.50
C ARG A 508 13.51 -19.00 -3.53
N PHE A 509 13.33 -19.21 -2.22
CA PHE A 509 13.64 -18.22 -1.19
C PHE A 509 15.13 -17.82 -1.22
N ILE A 510 16.03 -18.79 -1.22
CA ILE A 510 17.48 -18.57 -1.25
C ILE A 510 17.87 -17.77 -2.50
N LYS A 511 17.37 -18.16 -3.68
CA LYS A 511 17.62 -17.45 -4.93
C LYS A 511 17.11 -16.01 -4.88
N ASN A 512 15.91 -15.80 -4.37
CA ASN A 512 15.35 -14.44 -4.23
C ASN A 512 16.16 -13.59 -3.26
N PHE A 513 16.59 -14.17 -2.13
CA PHE A 513 17.27 -13.41 -1.08
C PHE A 513 18.68 -12.94 -1.49
N ALA A 514 19.33 -13.63 -2.42
CA ALA A 514 20.66 -13.28 -2.90
C ALA A 514 20.80 -11.80 -3.33
N LYS A 515 19.75 -11.19 -3.85
CA LYS A 515 19.73 -9.78 -4.26
C LYS A 515 19.90 -8.79 -3.10
N TYR A 516 19.63 -9.20 -1.86
CA TYR A 516 19.76 -8.36 -0.67
C TYR A 516 21.13 -8.48 0.00
N THR A 517 22.00 -9.35 -0.48
CA THR A 517 23.35 -9.58 0.08
C THR A 517 24.39 -8.60 -0.47
N THR A 518 23.97 -7.50 -1.05
CA THR A 518 24.85 -6.44 -1.57
C THR A 518 25.45 -5.57 -0.46
N ASN A 519 24.91 -5.66 0.75
CA ASN A 519 25.43 -5.00 1.94
C ASN A 519 25.61 -5.99 3.10
N GLU A 520 26.29 -5.58 4.17
CA GLU A 520 26.59 -6.43 5.33
C GLU A 520 25.30 -6.82 6.10
N ALA A 521 24.34 -5.93 6.18
CA ALA A 521 23.06 -6.21 6.86
C ALA A 521 22.32 -7.39 6.20
N GLY A 522 22.26 -7.42 4.88
CA GLY A 522 21.66 -8.53 4.13
C GLY A 522 22.46 -9.83 4.25
N LYS A 523 23.80 -9.75 4.18
CA LYS A 523 24.66 -10.93 4.35
C LYS A 523 24.47 -11.60 5.70
N ALA A 524 24.33 -10.82 6.78
CA ALA A 524 24.13 -11.31 8.13
C ALA A 524 22.81 -12.10 8.32
N LEU A 525 21.84 -11.92 7.44
CA LEU A 525 20.53 -12.57 7.53
C LEU A 525 20.43 -13.90 6.75
N VAL A 526 21.41 -14.25 5.94
CA VAL A 526 21.36 -15.46 5.08
C VAL A 526 21.09 -16.71 5.91
N ALA A 527 21.71 -16.84 7.08
CA ALA A 527 21.53 -18.01 7.97
C ALA A 527 20.12 -18.10 8.59
N ALA A 528 19.32 -17.03 8.56
CA ALA A 528 17.95 -17.02 9.07
C ALA A 528 16.92 -17.55 8.06
N GLY A 529 17.34 -17.70 6.82
CA GLY A 529 16.52 -18.28 5.76
C GLY A 529 16.56 -19.81 5.74
N PRO A 530 15.88 -20.42 4.75
CA PRO A 530 15.90 -21.87 4.57
C PRO A 530 17.32 -22.40 4.36
N GLN A 531 17.58 -23.62 4.87
CA GLN A 531 18.83 -24.35 4.67
C GLN A 531 18.53 -25.64 3.91
N LEU A 532 19.30 -25.93 2.84
CA LEU A 532 19.19 -27.13 1.99
C LEU A 532 20.27 -28.14 2.33
#